data_b03798ae0ad1c0fb8ccd5c7d6d9aab4e
#
_entry.id   b03798ae0ad1c0fb8ccd5c7d6d9aab4e
#
_cell.length_a   1.000
_cell.length_b   1.000
_cell.length_c   1.000
_cell.angle_alpha   90.00
_cell.angle_beta   90.00
_cell.angle_gamma   90.00
#
_symmetry.space_group_name_H-M   'P 1'
#
loop_
_entity.id
_entity.type
_entity.pdbx_description
1 polymer ?
#
loop_
_entity_poly.entity_id
_entity_poly.type
_entity_poly.pdbx_seq_one_letter_code
_entity_poly.pdbx_strand_id
1 'polypeptide(L)'
;MRPSNRNINQIRPVSIKTDIIKNAEGSCNIKCGNTEIICTATIDENVPHFIRKTGLGWVTAEYGMLPRSTNSRMKRESSRGKQGGRTLEIQRLIGRSLRTCVDRLLLGERQIIIDCDVIQADGGTRCAAITGGW
;
A
#
# COMPACT_ATOMS: atom_id res chain seq x y z
N MET A 1 24.45 -16.30 -6.53
CA MET A 1 23.15 -16.98 -6.30
C MET A 1 22.17 -15.99 -5.69
N ARG A 2 20.96 -15.97 -6.16
CA ARG A 2 19.94 -15.08 -5.61
C ARG A 2 19.48 -15.55 -4.23
N PRO A 3 19.06 -14.63 -3.34
CA PRO A 3 18.48 -15.04 -2.06
C PRO A 3 17.36 -16.07 -2.25
N SER A 4 17.18 -16.95 -1.28
CA SER A 4 16.20 -18.06 -1.30
C SER A 4 16.39 -19.07 -2.43
N ASN A 5 17.61 -19.20 -2.95
CA ASN A 5 18.01 -20.22 -3.97
C ASN A 5 17.16 -20.19 -5.24
N ARG A 6 16.64 -19.02 -5.61
CA ARG A 6 15.83 -18.85 -6.83
C ARG A 6 16.71 -18.75 -8.07
N ASN A 7 16.18 -19.24 -9.18
CA ASN A 7 16.79 -19.02 -10.49
C ASN A 7 16.73 -17.53 -10.88
N ILE A 8 17.58 -17.13 -11.83
CA ILE A 8 17.69 -15.72 -12.25
C ILE A 8 16.38 -15.18 -12.84
N ASN A 9 15.56 -16.02 -13.43
CA ASN A 9 14.28 -15.67 -14.06
C ASN A 9 13.07 -16.01 -13.18
N GLN A 10 13.29 -16.35 -11.93
CA GLN A 10 12.21 -16.75 -11.02
C GLN A 10 11.90 -15.63 -10.02
N ILE A 11 10.64 -15.21 -9.96
CA ILE A 11 10.18 -14.29 -8.92
C ILE A 11 9.96 -15.05 -7.60
N ARG A 12 9.88 -14.31 -6.50
CA ARG A 12 9.50 -14.91 -5.21
C ARG A 12 8.06 -15.40 -5.28
N PRO A 13 7.70 -16.46 -4.53
CA PRO A 13 6.30 -16.90 -4.45
C PRO A 13 5.42 -15.74 -4.00
N VAL A 14 4.31 -15.54 -4.71
CA VAL A 14 3.32 -14.51 -4.38
C VAL A 14 2.03 -15.19 -3.96
N SER A 15 1.48 -14.77 -2.83
CA SER A 15 0.21 -15.27 -2.30
C SER A 15 -0.62 -14.07 -1.88
N ILE A 16 -1.88 -14.03 -2.32
CA ILE A 16 -2.81 -12.95 -1.98
C ILE A 16 -4.07 -13.58 -1.40
N LYS A 17 -4.47 -13.10 -0.22
CA LYS A 17 -5.71 -13.51 0.43
C LYS A 17 -6.57 -12.27 0.62
N THR A 18 -7.74 -12.26 0.01
CA THR A 18 -8.66 -11.12 0.06
C THR A 18 -9.68 -11.24 1.19
N ASP A 19 -10.38 -10.16 1.46
CA ASP A 19 -11.50 -10.10 2.43
C ASP A 19 -11.10 -10.50 3.84
N ILE A 20 -9.95 -9.99 4.29
CA ILE A 20 -9.40 -10.32 5.60
C ILE A 20 -9.84 -9.34 6.70
N ILE A 21 -10.28 -8.14 6.34
CA ILE A 21 -10.73 -7.11 7.27
C ILE A 21 -12.21 -6.82 7.02
N LYS A 22 -13.05 -7.11 8.00
CA LYS A 22 -14.50 -7.03 7.87
C LYS A 22 -15.01 -5.61 7.58
N ASN A 23 -14.39 -4.61 8.19
CA ASN A 23 -14.91 -3.23 8.15
C ASN A 23 -14.43 -2.43 6.92
N ALA A 24 -13.45 -2.91 6.19
CA ALA A 24 -12.93 -2.24 5.02
C ALA A 24 -13.74 -2.61 3.77
N GLU A 25 -13.90 -1.67 2.85
CA GLU A 25 -14.56 -1.95 1.56
C GLU A 25 -13.75 -2.94 0.72
N GLY A 26 -12.43 -2.91 0.85
CA GLY A 26 -11.54 -3.91 0.27
C GLY A 26 -10.39 -4.20 1.23
N SER A 27 -9.91 -5.42 1.22
CA SER A 27 -8.75 -5.80 2.04
C SER A 27 -8.05 -7.01 1.48
N CYS A 28 -6.74 -7.05 1.67
CA CYS A 28 -5.97 -8.25 1.35
C CYS A 28 -4.72 -8.37 2.22
N ASN A 29 -4.25 -9.59 2.34
CA ASN A 29 -2.92 -9.91 2.85
C ASN A 29 -2.10 -10.41 1.68
N ILE A 30 -1.02 -9.72 1.35
CA ILE A 30 -0.10 -10.14 0.31
C ILE A 30 1.21 -10.62 0.92
N LYS A 31 1.67 -11.77 0.45
CA LYS A 31 2.99 -12.31 0.77
C LYS A 31 3.79 -12.42 -0.52
N CYS A 32 4.98 -11.87 -0.51
CA CYS A 32 5.94 -11.98 -1.59
C CYS A 32 7.25 -12.51 -1.00
N GLY A 33 7.41 -13.83 -1.02
CA GLY A 33 8.42 -14.50 -0.21
C GLY A 33 8.18 -14.23 1.27
N ASN A 34 9.19 -13.69 1.96
CA ASN A 34 9.08 -13.34 3.38
C ASN A 34 8.59 -11.89 3.61
N THR A 35 8.30 -11.15 2.58
CA THR A 35 7.66 -9.83 2.72
C THR A 35 6.15 -10.02 2.81
N GLU A 36 5.54 -9.43 3.84
CA GLU A 36 4.11 -9.57 4.09
C GLU A 36 3.52 -8.21 4.44
N ILE A 37 2.42 -7.87 3.76
CA ILE A 37 1.75 -6.56 3.89
C ILE A 37 0.24 -6.78 3.97
N ILE A 38 -0.42 -6.05 4.85
CA ILE A 38 -1.88 -5.91 4.86
C ILE A 38 -2.22 -4.62 4.13
N CYS A 39 -3.12 -4.71 3.16
CA CYS A 39 -3.65 -3.56 2.44
C CYS A 39 -5.15 -3.48 2.65
N THR A 40 -5.65 -2.26 2.86
CA THR A 40 -7.08 -1.99 2.95
C THR A 40 -7.46 -0.85 2.03
N ALA A 41 -8.70 -0.86 1.56
CA ALA A 41 -9.27 0.22 0.76
C ALA A 41 -10.49 0.79 1.48
N THR A 42 -10.55 2.10 1.54
CA THR A 42 -11.68 2.84 2.08
C THR A 42 -12.23 3.79 1.01
N ILE A 43 -13.55 3.81 0.86
CA ILE A 43 -14.21 4.78 -0.02
C ILE A 43 -14.67 5.96 0.83
N ASP A 44 -14.20 7.16 0.46
CA ASP A 44 -14.58 8.42 1.09
C ASP A 44 -15.36 9.25 0.07
N GLU A 45 -16.55 9.70 0.45
CA GLU A 45 -17.40 10.52 -0.41
C GLU A 45 -16.85 11.94 -0.61
N ASN A 46 -15.84 12.33 0.16
CA ASN A 46 -15.17 13.62 0.02
C ASN A 46 -13.88 13.46 -0.76
N VAL A 47 -13.64 14.33 -1.72
CA VAL A 47 -12.39 14.39 -2.46
C VAL A 47 -11.46 15.46 -1.90
N PRO A 48 -10.14 15.37 -2.14
CA PRO A 48 -9.22 16.43 -1.76
C PRO A 48 -9.64 17.77 -2.35
N HIS A 49 -9.34 18.84 -1.63
CA HIS A 49 -9.76 20.20 -1.99
C HIS A 49 -9.36 20.59 -3.43
N PHE A 50 -8.17 20.19 -3.85
CA PHE A 50 -7.62 20.59 -5.17
C PHE A 50 -8.36 20.01 -6.38
N ILE A 51 -9.20 18.99 -6.19
CA ILE A 51 -9.98 18.39 -7.28
C ILE A 51 -11.50 18.54 -7.09
N ARG A 52 -11.94 19.27 -6.08
CA ARG A 52 -13.37 19.54 -5.87
C ARG A 52 -13.97 20.24 -7.09
N LYS A 53 -15.21 19.89 -7.43
CA LYS A 53 -15.97 20.47 -8.56
C LYS A 53 -15.39 20.13 -9.94
N THR A 54 -14.43 19.23 -10.02
CA THR A 54 -13.92 18.78 -11.33
C THR A 54 -14.70 17.58 -11.88
N GLY A 55 -15.50 16.91 -11.05
CA GLY A 55 -16.18 15.66 -11.40
C GLY A 55 -15.26 14.45 -11.37
N LEU A 56 -14.00 14.62 -10.99
CA LEU A 56 -12.99 13.56 -10.99
C LEU A 56 -12.83 12.96 -9.59
N GLY A 57 -12.64 11.65 -9.56
CA GLY A 57 -12.26 10.94 -8.36
C GLY A 57 -10.75 10.98 -8.10
N TRP A 58 -10.37 10.46 -6.96
CA TRP A 58 -8.98 10.44 -6.53
C TRP A 58 -8.63 9.11 -5.87
N VAL A 59 -7.37 8.72 -5.97
CA VAL A 59 -6.81 7.59 -5.22
C VAL A 59 -5.58 8.09 -4.50
N THR A 60 -5.55 7.88 -3.20
CA THR A 60 -4.41 8.20 -2.35
C THR A 60 -3.99 6.97 -1.57
N ALA A 61 -2.79 6.99 -1.02
CA ALA A 61 -2.27 5.88 -0.24
C ALA A 61 -1.50 6.37 0.97
N GLU A 62 -1.61 5.60 2.03
CA GLU A 62 -0.76 5.71 3.20
C GLU A 62 0.02 4.41 3.37
N TYR A 63 1.20 4.51 3.95
CA TYR A 63 2.12 3.39 4.08
C TYR A 63 2.81 3.47 5.43
N GLY A 64 2.93 2.35 6.09
CA GLY A 64 3.66 2.24 7.34
C GLY A 64 4.28 0.88 7.52
N MET A 65 5.20 0.79 8.46
CA MET A 65 5.86 -0.46 8.83
C MET A 65 5.66 -0.70 10.32
N LEU A 66 5.27 -1.92 10.68
CA LEU A 66 5.24 -2.28 12.10
C LEU A 66 6.67 -2.23 12.67
N PRO A 67 6.83 -1.84 13.95
CA PRO A 67 8.17 -1.72 14.55
C PRO A 67 9.04 -2.96 14.43
N ARG A 68 8.44 -4.16 14.46
CA ARG A 68 9.17 -5.41 14.32
C ARG A 68 8.97 -6.09 12.98
N SER A 69 8.57 -5.33 11.95
CA SER A 69 8.63 -5.81 10.57
C SER A 69 10.08 -6.05 10.11
N THR A 70 11.04 -5.47 10.80
CA THR A 70 12.49 -5.59 10.55
C THR A 70 13.19 -6.34 11.69
N ASN A 71 14.43 -6.73 11.46
CA ASN A 71 15.25 -7.48 12.44
C ASN A 71 15.44 -6.71 13.76
N SER A 72 15.63 -5.40 13.67
CA SER A 72 15.73 -4.52 14.82
C SER A 72 14.45 -3.70 14.92
N ARG A 73 14.04 -3.37 16.15
CA ARG A 73 12.84 -2.56 16.35
C ARG A 73 13.02 -1.16 15.77
N MET A 74 12.14 -0.79 14.87
CA MET A 74 12.00 0.58 14.38
C MET A 74 11.10 1.37 15.32
N LYS A 75 11.42 2.65 15.53
CA LYS A 75 10.52 3.54 16.27
C LYS A 75 9.28 3.82 15.43
N ARG A 76 8.12 3.88 16.08
CA ARG A 76 6.90 4.31 15.41
C ARG A 76 7.01 5.77 15.00
N GLU A 77 6.62 6.07 13.78
CA GLU A 77 6.66 7.46 13.28
C GLU A 77 5.72 8.37 14.08
N SER A 78 4.60 7.84 14.56
CA SER A 78 3.69 8.58 15.44
C SER A 78 4.37 9.05 16.72
N SER A 79 5.29 8.27 17.26
CA SER A 79 6.06 8.64 18.46
C SER A 79 7.13 9.69 18.18
N ARG A 80 7.57 9.81 16.92
CA ARG A 80 8.51 10.84 16.49
C ARG A 80 7.83 12.14 16.07
N GLY A 81 6.50 12.15 15.98
CA GLY A 81 5.70 13.31 15.61
C GLY A 81 5.67 13.64 14.12
N LYS A 82 6.37 12.89 13.27
CA LYS A 82 6.37 13.10 11.82
C LYS A 82 6.72 11.84 11.06
N GLN A 83 6.26 11.78 9.81
CA GLN A 83 6.63 10.69 8.90
C GLN A 83 8.02 10.95 8.29
N GLY A 84 8.77 9.88 8.08
CA GLY A 84 10.06 9.95 7.42
C GLY A 84 9.92 10.17 5.91
N GLY A 85 10.99 10.63 5.27
CA GLY A 85 11.01 10.89 3.84
C GLY A 85 10.76 9.64 2.99
N ARG A 86 11.26 8.49 3.42
CA ARG A 86 11.02 7.21 2.74
C ARG A 86 9.54 6.84 2.76
N THR A 87 8.88 6.99 3.90
CA THR A 87 7.44 6.72 4.02
C THR A 87 6.63 7.61 3.07
N LEU A 88 6.92 8.90 3.04
CA LEU A 88 6.25 9.85 2.16
C LEU A 88 6.50 9.53 0.68
N GLU A 89 7.71 9.16 0.31
CA GLU A 89 8.06 8.75 -1.06
C GLU A 89 7.23 7.54 -1.49
N ILE A 90 7.16 6.53 -0.64
CA ILE A 90 6.44 5.29 -0.95
C ILE A 90 4.94 5.54 -1.05
N GLN A 91 4.37 6.36 -0.17
CA GLN A 91 2.95 6.74 -0.24
C GLN A 91 2.61 7.39 -1.58
N ARG A 92 3.45 8.29 -2.05
CA ARG A 92 3.28 8.95 -3.35
C ARG A 92 3.39 7.97 -4.50
N LEU A 93 4.34 7.04 -4.42
CA LEU A 93 4.53 6.02 -5.44
C LEU A 93 3.31 5.11 -5.56
N ILE A 94 2.79 4.63 -4.44
CA ILE A 94 1.60 3.77 -4.41
C ILE A 94 0.40 4.51 -4.98
N GLY A 95 0.13 5.71 -4.48
CA GLY A 95 -1.01 6.52 -4.94
C GLY A 95 -0.95 6.82 -6.44
N ARG A 96 0.21 7.22 -6.93
CA ARG A 96 0.41 7.51 -8.35
C ARG A 96 0.20 6.26 -9.22
N SER A 97 0.74 5.12 -8.79
CA SER A 97 0.61 3.87 -9.53
C SER A 97 -0.86 3.43 -9.61
N LEU A 98 -1.59 3.49 -8.51
CA LEU A 98 -2.98 3.06 -8.46
C LEU A 98 -3.92 4.01 -9.21
N ARG A 99 -3.62 5.32 -9.25
CA ARG A 99 -4.40 6.26 -10.07
C ARG A 99 -4.38 5.92 -11.54
N THR A 100 -3.34 5.31 -12.06
CA THR A 100 -3.28 4.90 -13.45
C THR A 100 -4.22 3.73 -13.79
N CYS A 101 -4.67 3.01 -12.78
CA CYS A 101 -5.55 1.83 -12.94
C CYS A 101 -7.03 2.17 -12.75
N VAL A 102 -7.37 3.42 -12.43
CA VAL A 102 -8.72 3.85 -12.09
C VAL A 102 -9.22 4.86 -13.12
N ASP A 103 -10.43 4.64 -13.64
CA ASP A 103 -11.12 5.65 -14.43
C ASP A 103 -11.70 6.69 -13.45
N ARG A 104 -11.04 7.83 -13.35
CA ARG A 104 -11.39 8.86 -12.39
C ARG A 104 -12.72 9.54 -12.70
N LEU A 105 -13.14 9.58 -13.97
CA LEU A 105 -14.45 10.09 -14.34
C LEU A 105 -15.57 9.15 -13.87
N LEU A 106 -15.40 7.85 -14.06
CA LEU A 106 -16.38 6.86 -13.60
C LEU A 106 -16.44 6.79 -12.08
N LEU A 107 -15.30 6.98 -11.40
CA LEU A 107 -15.27 7.04 -9.94
C LEU A 107 -16.11 8.22 -9.41
N GLY A 108 -16.13 9.32 -10.14
CA GLY A 108 -16.83 10.54 -9.73
C GLY A 108 -16.13 11.21 -8.54
N GLU A 109 -16.82 12.16 -7.91
CA GLU A 109 -16.25 12.92 -6.76
C GLU A 109 -16.20 12.08 -5.49
N ARG A 110 -15.43 11.01 -5.52
CA ARG A 110 -15.11 10.15 -4.38
C ARG A 110 -13.61 9.88 -4.40
N GLN A 111 -13.06 9.54 -3.25
CA GLN A 111 -11.68 9.08 -3.21
C GLN A 111 -11.58 7.67 -2.62
N ILE A 112 -10.61 6.95 -3.10
CA ILE A 112 -10.22 5.66 -2.52
C ILE A 112 -8.94 5.90 -1.74
N ILE A 113 -8.95 5.53 -0.47
CA ILE A 113 -7.78 5.61 0.41
C ILE A 113 -7.27 4.19 0.60
N ILE A 114 -6.05 3.97 0.17
CA ILE A 114 -5.38 2.67 0.32
C ILE A 114 -4.41 2.78 1.48
N ASP A 115 -4.58 1.91 2.47
CA ASP A 115 -3.68 1.80 3.60
C ASP A 115 -2.85 0.53 3.47
N CYS A 116 -1.53 0.67 3.50
CA CYS A 116 -0.60 -0.45 3.39
C CYS A 116 0.26 -0.53 4.65
N ASP A 117 0.15 -1.63 5.37
CA ASP A 117 0.88 -1.85 6.61
C ASP A 117 1.78 -3.08 6.48
N VAL A 118 3.09 -2.83 6.53
CA VAL A 118 4.09 -3.89 6.41
C VAL A 118 4.20 -4.63 7.73
N ILE A 119 3.86 -5.91 7.71
CA ILE A 119 3.98 -6.81 8.87
C ILE A 119 5.39 -7.36 8.95
N GLN A 120 5.96 -7.74 7.81
CA GLN A 120 7.29 -8.31 7.74
C GLN A 120 7.97 -7.80 6.46
N ALA A 121 9.17 -7.25 6.60
CA ALA A 121 9.92 -6.67 5.50
C ALA A 121 11.15 -7.52 5.19
N ASP A 122 11.22 -8.01 3.97
CA ASP A 122 12.37 -8.77 3.43
C ASP A 122 12.68 -8.29 2.00
N GLY A 123 12.63 -6.98 1.80
CA GLY A 123 12.81 -6.34 0.51
C GLY A 123 11.55 -6.35 -0.35
N GLY A 124 11.45 -5.38 -1.25
CA GLY A 124 10.34 -5.28 -2.20
C GLY A 124 9.02 -4.81 -1.61
N THR A 125 9.04 -4.11 -0.49
CA THR A 125 7.80 -3.63 0.15
C THR A 125 7.02 -2.66 -0.73
N ARG A 126 7.70 -1.83 -1.53
CA ARG A 126 7.03 -0.94 -2.50
C ARG A 126 6.20 -1.71 -3.51
N CYS A 127 6.81 -2.70 -4.13
CA CYS A 127 6.14 -3.50 -5.17
C CYS A 127 5.00 -4.33 -4.59
N ALA A 128 5.22 -4.94 -3.43
CA ALA A 128 4.20 -5.72 -2.76
C ALA A 128 3.02 -4.84 -2.32
N ALA A 129 3.29 -3.62 -1.83
CA ALA A 129 2.25 -2.68 -1.44
C ALA A 129 1.40 -2.23 -2.64
N ILE A 130 2.01 -1.96 -3.77
CA ILE A 130 1.28 -1.60 -5.00
C ILE A 130 0.41 -2.76 -5.47
N THR A 131 0.97 -3.96 -5.51
CA THR A 131 0.24 -5.16 -5.96
C THR A 131 -0.92 -5.48 -5.02
N GLY A 132 -0.68 -5.42 -3.71
CA GLY A 132 -1.73 -5.68 -2.72
C GLY A 132 -2.78 -4.58 -2.68
N GLY A 133 -2.39 -3.33 -2.88
CA GLY A 133 -3.31 -2.20 -2.92
C GLY A 133 -4.25 -2.23 -4.13
N TRP A 134 -3.80 -2.80 -5.23
CA TRP A 134 -4.62 -2.98 -6.43
C TRP A 134 -5.73 -4.01 -6.20
#